data_53e1a1cc0b21b1f7746392fc3c6817ff
#
_entry.id   53e1a1cc0b21b1f7746392fc3c6817ff
#
_cell.length_a   1.000
_cell.length_b   1.000
_cell.length_c   1.000
_cell.angle_alpha   90.00
_cell.angle_beta   90.00
_cell.angle_gamma   90.00
#
_symmetry.space_group_name_H-M   'P 1'
#
loop_
_entity.id
_entity.type
_entity.pdbx_description
1 polymer ?
#
loop_
_entity_poly.entity_id
_entity_poly.type
_entity_poly.pdbx_seq_one_letter_code
_entity_poly.pdbx_strand_id
1 'polypeptide(L)'
;MSLHLQRLSPLDGPAIHALTQMLPKEENGFQNSAYGLSPEEFPAWLKKQHDMSLGIGLPEGYVPQTIYWLMDGDTPVGMCKLRVQLSEALLKRGGNIGYAIAPFARGRGYGKEQLRLLLDIARRHGLARVLITANNDNKASIGVALANGGVIERVSEEEHYIWITL
;
A
#
# COMPACT_ATOMS: atom_id res chain seq x y z
N MET A 1 4.83 -0.07 -20.89
CA MET A 1 4.69 0.46 -19.52
C MET A 1 6.07 0.67 -18.91
N SER A 2 6.31 1.81 -18.30
CA SER A 2 7.54 2.08 -17.55
C SER A 2 7.19 2.26 -16.09
N LEU A 3 6.99 1.13 -15.39
CA LEU A 3 6.50 1.11 -14.01
C LEU A 3 7.66 1.14 -13.01
N HIS A 4 7.53 1.99 -12.00
CA HIS A 4 8.43 2.02 -10.86
C HIS A 4 7.69 2.52 -9.62
N LEU A 5 8.23 2.19 -8.44
CA LEU A 5 7.74 2.73 -7.18
C LEU A 5 8.58 3.94 -6.78
N GLN A 6 7.89 5.02 -6.44
CA GLN A 6 8.49 6.24 -5.93
C GLN A 6 8.08 6.42 -4.48
N ARG A 7 9.06 6.49 -3.58
CA ARG A 7 8.79 6.70 -2.16
C ARG A 7 8.15 8.07 -1.94
N LEU A 8 7.14 8.12 -1.08
CA LEU A 8 6.55 9.38 -0.64
C LEU A 8 7.62 10.33 -0.14
N SER A 9 7.59 11.58 -0.62
CA SER A 9 8.46 12.67 -0.21
C SER A 9 7.62 13.82 0.33
N PRO A 10 8.11 14.55 1.36
CA PRO A 10 7.47 15.80 1.79
C PRO A 10 7.36 16.84 0.68
N LEU A 11 8.12 16.68 -0.41
CA LEU A 11 8.14 17.59 -1.55
C LEU A 11 7.26 17.13 -2.72
N ASP A 12 6.48 16.06 -2.56
CA ASP A 12 5.59 15.57 -3.61
C ASP A 12 4.61 16.68 -4.03
N GLY A 13 4.39 16.78 -5.32
CA GLY A 13 3.68 17.89 -5.93
C GLY A 13 2.23 17.59 -6.34
N PRO A 14 1.67 18.45 -7.22
CA PRO A 14 0.25 18.41 -7.59
C PRO A 14 -0.22 17.10 -8.23
N ALA A 15 0.63 16.43 -9.02
CA ALA A 15 0.25 15.16 -9.65
C ALA A 15 -0.02 14.07 -8.61
N ILE A 16 0.78 14.03 -7.56
CA ILE A 16 0.58 13.08 -6.44
C ILE A 16 -0.68 13.46 -5.65
N HIS A 17 -0.89 14.75 -5.37
CA HIS A 17 -2.13 15.20 -4.73
C HIS A 17 -3.34 14.75 -5.56
N ALA A 18 -3.31 14.96 -6.86
CA ALA A 18 -4.40 14.56 -7.75
C ALA A 18 -4.68 13.05 -7.67
N LEU A 19 -3.62 12.22 -7.65
CA LEU A 19 -3.78 10.77 -7.46
C LEU A 19 -4.52 10.45 -6.17
N THR A 20 -4.13 11.07 -5.05
CA THR A 20 -4.76 10.80 -3.75
C THR A 20 -6.23 11.18 -3.73
N GLN A 21 -6.63 12.17 -4.54
CA GLN A 21 -8.05 12.56 -4.64
C GLN A 21 -8.86 11.65 -5.56
N MET A 22 -8.20 10.90 -6.46
CA MET A 22 -8.85 9.92 -7.32
C MET A 22 -9.03 8.57 -6.63
N LEU A 23 -8.19 8.24 -5.65
CA LEU A 23 -8.30 7.02 -4.85
C LEU A 23 -9.45 7.19 -3.84
N PRO A 24 -10.31 6.18 -3.65
CA PRO A 24 -11.35 6.26 -2.63
C PRO A 24 -10.79 6.51 -1.23
N LYS A 25 -11.60 7.14 -0.38
CA LYS A 25 -11.24 7.35 1.03
C LYS A 25 -10.96 6.02 1.73
N GLU A 26 -11.77 5.02 1.42
CA GLU A 26 -11.61 3.66 1.91
C GLU A 26 -12.19 2.71 0.87
N GLU A 27 -11.48 1.63 0.58
CA GLU A 27 -11.97 0.58 -0.32
C GLU A 27 -11.32 -0.74 0.09
N ASN A 28 -12.16 -1.73 0.39
CA ASN A 28 -11.71 -3.08 0.73
C ASN A 28 -10.63 -3.11 1.83
N GLY A 29 -10.77 -2.24 2.82
CA GLY A 29 -9.83 -2.15 3.94
C GLY A 29 -8.61 -1.27 3.70
N PHE A 30 -8.37 -0.81 2.48
CA PHE A 30 -7.30 0.16 2.21
C PHE A 30 -7.77 1.57 2.58
N GLN A 31 -7.04 2.22 3.47
CA GLN A 31 -7.36 3.56 3.96
C GLN A 31 -6.53 4.62 3.24
N ASN A 32 -7.21 5.65 2.75
CA ASN A 32 -6.59 6.80 2.11
C ASN A 32 -6.89 8.07 2.92
N SER A 33 -6.04 8.38 3.88
CA SER A 33 -6.22 9.53 4.76
C SER A 33 -5.95 10.87 4.09
N ALA A 34 -5.42 10.89 2.87
CA ALA A 34 -5.24 12.12 2.09
C ALA A 34 -6.50 12.55 1.37
N TYR A 35 -7.51 11.67 1.27
CA TYR A 35 -8.75 12.00 0.56
C TYR A 35 -9.43 13.21 1.18
N GLY A 36 -9.81 14.16 0.33
CA GLY A 36 -10.51 15.37 0.75
C GLY A 36 -9.60 16.52 1.18
N LEU A 37 -8.27 16.31 1.25
CA LEU A 37 -7.35 17.38 1.59
C LEU A 37 -7.19 18.37 0.43
N SER A 38 -7.22 19.67 0.75
CA SER A 38 -6.90 20.71 -0.22
C SER A 38 -5.42 20.68 -0.60
N PRO A 39 -5.03 21.32 -1.73
CA PRO A 39 -3.60 21.46 -2.06
C PRO A 39 -2.79 22.13 -0.95
N GLU A 40 -3.40 23.02 -0.18
CA GLU A 40 -2.74 23.74 0.93
C GLU A 40 -2.53 22.84 2.14
N GLU A 41 -3.42 21.87 2.37
CA GLU A 41 -3.34 20.94 3.49
C GLU A 41 -2.41 19.75 3.20
N PHE A 42 -2.17 19.46 1.93
CA PHE A 42 -1.44 18.26 1.50
C PHE A 42 0.02 18.21 2.00
N PRO A 43 0.80 19.30 1.97
CA PRO A 43 2.19 19.27 2.46
C PRO A 43 2.33 18.82 3.91
N ALA A 44 1.42 19.22 4.79
CA ALA A 44 1.44 18.79 6.18
C ALA A 44 1.16 17.30 6.33
N TRP A 45 0.25 16.75 5.51
CA TRP A 45 -0.03 15.32 5.46
C TRP A 45 1.20 14.53 4.98
N LEU A 46 1.87 15.01 3.92
CA LEU A 46 3.09 14.38 3.41
C LEU A 46 4.18 14.33 4.47
N LYS A 47 4.40 15.45 5.18
CA LYS A 47 5.40 15.52 6.26
C LYS A 47 5.08 14.52 7.37
N LYS A 48 3.82 14.43 7.77
CA LYS A 48 3.37 13.50 8.81
C LYS A 48 3.63 12.04 8.39
N GLN A 49 3.26 11.68 7.17
CA GLN A 49 3.48 10.32 6.68
C GLN A 49 4.97 9.99 6.57
N HIS A 50 5.77 10.93 6.10
CA HIS A 50 7.22 10.77 6.03
C HIS A 50 7.81 10.57 7.43
N ASP A 51 7.42 11.40 8.40
CA ASP A 51 7.88 11.26 9.79
C ASP A 51 7.50 9.90 10.38
N MET A 52 6.28 9.44 10.15
CA MET A 52 5.82 8.13 10.62
C MET A 52 6.62 6.98 10.00
N SER A 53 7.09 7.12 8.77
CA SER A 53 7.96 6.11 8.14
C SER A 53 9.32 5.98 8.84
N LEU A 54 9.73 7.03 9.55
CA LEU A 54 10.96 7.09 10.33
C LEU A 54 10.72 6.78 11.82
N GLY A 55 9.49 6.43 12.20
CA GLY A 55 9.13 6.16 13.59
C GLY A 55 8.85 7.42 14.43
N ILE A 56 8.70 8.57 13.79
CA ILE A 56 8.47 9.86 14.46
C ILE A 56 6.97 10.14 14.55
N GLY A 57 6.48 10.44 15.76
CA GLY A 57 5.08 10.82 15.96
C GLY A 57 4.09 9.69 15.79
N LEU A 58 4.52 8.43 15.92
CA LEU A 58 3.63 7.28 15.82
C LEU A 58 2.62 7.27 16.97
N PRO A 59 1.31 7.08 16.68
CA PRO A 59 0.35 6.77 17.72
C PRO A 59 0.73 5.47 18.46
N GLU A 60 0.26 5.34 19.71
CA GLU A 60 0.50 4.12 20.48
C GLU A 60 0.00 2.89 19.74
N GLY A 61 0.81 1.82 19.71
CA GLY A 61 0.46 0.56 19.04
C GLY A 61 0.70 0.55 17.53
N TYR A 62 1.08 1.68 16.92
CA TYR A 62 1.38 1.75 15.51
C TYR A 62 2.83 1.35 15.24
N VAL A 63 3.07 0.80 14.06
CA VAL A 63 4.43 0.51 13.56
C VAL A 63 4.77 1.49 12.45
N PRO A 64 6.07 1.72 12.16
CA PRO A 64 6.45 2.53 11.00
C PRO A 64 5.88 1.99 9.71
N GLN A 65 5.42 2.90 8.85
CA GLN A 65 4.83 2.58 7.56
C GLN A 65 5.39 3.49 6.51
N THR A 66 5.84 2.91 5.39
CA THR A 66 6.32 3.67 4.24
C THR A 66 5.30 3.60 3.12
N ILE A 67 4.99 4.75 2.54
CA ILE A 67 4.09 4.87 1.39
C ILE A 67 4.92 5.02 0.13
N TYR A 68 4.51 4.30 -0.93
CA TYR A 68 5.08 4.40 -2.27
C TYR A 68 3.97 4.70 -3.26
N TRP A 69 4.30 5.48 -4.27
CA TRP A 69 3.45 5.75 -5.42
C TRP A 69 3.87 4.83 -6.56
N LEU A 70 2.91 4.16 -7.19
CA LEU A 70 3.18 3.45 -8.44
C LEU A 70 3.12 4.47 -9.57
N MET A 71 4.23 4.58 -10.29
CA MET A 71 4.37 5.51 -11.40
C MET A 71 4.45 4.73 -12.71
N ASP A 72 3.68 5.16 -13.71
CA ASP A 72 3.86 4.74 -15.08
C ASP A 72 4.50 5.91 -15.81
N GLY A 73 5.83 5.88 -16.00
CA GLY A 73 6.58 7.07 -16.39
C GLY A 73 6.39 8.18 -15.35
N ASP A 74 5.87 9.30 -15.76
CA ASP A 74 5.60 10.46 -14.89
C ASP A 74 4.16 10.48 -14.35
N THR A 75 3.35 9.48 -14.70
CA THR A 75 1.93 9.42 -14.30
C THR A 75 1.75 8.55 -13.06
N PRO A 76 1.29 9.12 -11.93
CA PRO A 76 0.96 8.31 -10.76
C PRO A 76 -0.33 7.53 -11.02
N VAL A 77 -0.29 6.21 -10.76
CA VAL A 77 -1.43 5.33 -11.03
C VAL A 77 -1.87 4.49 -9.83
N GLY A 78 -1.07 4.45 -8.77
CA GLY A 78 -1.39 3.66 -7.60
C GLY A 78 -0.67 4.11 -6.34
N MET A 79 -1.11 3.57 -5.22
CA MET A 79 -0.54 3.82 -3.90
C MET A 79 -0.38 2.50 -3.18
N CYS A 80 0.75 2.31 -2.50
CA CYS A 80 0.95 1.14 -1.66
C CYS A 80 1.71 1.48 -0.39
N LYS A 81 1.59 0.60 0.59
CA LYS A 81 2.14 0.78 1.93
C LYS A 81 2.93 -0.46 2.32
N LEU A 82 4.08 -0.24 2.93
CA LEU A 82 4.91 -1.33 3.48
C LEU A 82 5.15 -1.09 4.96
N ARG A 83 4.86 -2.12 5.75
CA ARG A 83 5.14 -2.20 7.18
C ARG A 83 6.11 -3.36 7.39
N VAL A 84 7.34 -3.06 7.79
CA VAL A 84 8.36 -4.10 7.99
C VAL A 84 8.17 -4.87 9.28
N GLN A 85 7.35 -4.35 10.19
CA GLN A 85 7.00 -5.00 11.46
C GLN A 85 5.52 -5.36 11.45
N LEU A 86 5.15 -6.43 12.16
CA LEU A 86 3.76 -6.79 12.39
C LEU A 86 3.43 -6.58 13.87
N SER A 87 2.25 -6.02 14.12
CA SER A 87 1.62 -5.96 15.45
C SER A 87 0.50 -6.99 15.51
N GLU A 88 -0.06 -7.22 16.71
CA GLU A 88 -1.23 -8.08 16.84
C GLU A 88 -2.40 -7.58 15.98
N ALA A 89 -2.61 -6.27 15.93
CA ALA A 89 -3.66 -5.67 15.11
C ALA A 89 -3.43 -5.94 13.62
N LEU A 90 -2.19 -5.80 13.14
CA LEU A 90 -1.85 -6.03 11.73
C LEU A 90 -1.92 -7.52 11.34
N LEU A 91 -1.64 -8.43 12.28
CA LEU A 91 -1.84 -9.87 12.06
C LEU A 91 -3.31 -10.22 11.85
N LYS A 92 -4.22 -9.46 12.43
CA LYS A 92 -5.67 -9.65 12.27
C LYS A 92 -6.19 -8.99 11.01
N ARG A 93 -5.70 -7.78 10.70
CA ARG A 93 -6.12 -7.00 9.55
C ARG A 93 -5.04 -6.02 9.13
N GLY A 94 -4.74 -5.99 7.85
CA GLY A 94 -3.77 -5.08 7.26
C GLY A 94 -2.47 -5.75 6.84
N GLY A 95 -1.90 -6.62 7.64
CA GLY A 95 -0.65 -7.30 7.33
C GLY A 95 0.53 -6.34 7.11
N ASN A 96 1.53 -6.82 6.37
CA ASN A 96 2.71 -6.01 6.01
C ASN A 96 2.44 -5.03 4.87
N ILE A 97 1.49 -5.33 3.98
CA ILE A 97 1.33 -4.62 2.72
C ILE A 97 -0.13 -4.29 2.47
N GLY A 98 -0.39 -3.03 2.09
CA GLY A 98 -1.64 -2.59 1.52
C GLY A 98 -1.39 -1.95 0.16
N TYR A 99 -2.34 -2.06 -0.78
CA TYR A 99 -2.19 -1.47 -2.10
C TYR A 99 -3.54 -1.13 -2.73
N ALA A 100 -3.51 -0.10 -3.59
CA ALA A 100 -4.66 0.31 -4.37
C ALA A 100 -4.19 0.88 -5.71
N ILE A 101 -5.01 0.68 -6.75
CA ILE A 101 -4.80 1.25 -8.08
C ILE A 101 -5.93 2.25 -8.32
N ALA A 102 -5.59 3.41 -8.88
CA ALA A 102 -6.58 4.43 -9.21
C ALA A 102 -7.61 3.88 -10.22
N PRO A 103 -8.91 4.22 -10.07
CA PRO A 103 -9.96 3.66 -10.92
C PRO A 103 -9.68 3.79 -12.41
N PHE A 104 -9.12 4.92 -12.86
CA PHE A 104 -8.83 5.14 -14.29
C PHE A 104 -7.77 4.17 -14.84
N ALA A 105 -6.96 3.58 -13.98
CA ALA A 105 -5.83 2.74 -14.36
C ALA A 105 -6.07 1.23 -14.14
N ARG A 106 -7.24 0.86 -13.66
CA ARG A 106 -7.58 -0.56 -13.37
C ARG A 106 -7.72 -1.40 -14.63
N GLY A 107 -7.54 -2.72 -14.48
CA GLY A 107 -7.70 -3.66 -15.58
C GLY A 107 -6.50 -3.73 -16.53
N ARG A 108 -5.34 -3.23 -16.13
CA ARG A 108 -4.12 -3.19 -16.95
C ARG A 108 -2.96 -4.00 -16.38
N GLY A 109 -3.19 -4.74 -15.30
CA GLY A 109 -2.14 -5.51 -14.64
C GLY A 109 -1.25 -4.70 -13.69
N TYR A 110 -1.58 -3.47 -13.41
CA TYR A 110 -0.77 -2.60 -12.53
C TYR A 110 -0.71 -3.13 -11.09
N GLY A 111 -1.79 -3.68 -10.57
CA GLY A 111 -1.81 -4.22 -9.21
C GLY A 111 -0.79 -5.33 -9.01
N LYS A 112 -0.72 -6.27 -9.95
CA LYS A 112 0.25 -7.37 -9.92
C LYS A 112 1.68 -6.85 -9.95
N GLU A 113 1.96 -5.90 -10.84
CA GLU A 113 3.30 -5.31 -10.96
C GLU A 113 3.65 -4.43 -9.74
N GLN A 114 2.68 -3.70 -9.20
CA GLN A 114 2.88 -2.91 -8.00
C GLN A 114 3.33 -3.80 -6.84
N LEU A 115 2.64 -4.91 -6.63
CA LEU A 115 3.01 -5.84 -5.56
C LEU A 115 4.39 -6.44 -5.84
N ARG A 116 4.67 -6.87 -7.07
CA ARG A 116 5.98 -7.41 -7.43
C ARG A 116 7.12 -6.45 -7.08
N LEU A 117 6.96 -5.18 -7.43
CA LEU A 117 7.96 -4.14 -7.13
C LEU A 117 8.10 -3.92 -5.63
N LEU A 118 6.99 -3.94 -4.89
CA LEU A 118 7.02 -3.74 -3.44
C LEU A 118 7.68 -4.93 -2.73
N LEU A 119 7.50 -6.14 -3.23
CA LEU A 119 8.17 -7.32 -2.69
C LEU A 119 9.69 -7.23 -2.83
N ASP A 120 10.20 -6.66 -3.92
CA ASP A 120 11.63 -6.42 -4.08
C ASP A 120 12.16 -5.46 -3.01
N ILE A 121 11.39 -4.43 -2.68
CA ILE A 121 11.74 -3.51 -1.59
C ILE A 121 11.71 -4.23 -0.25
N ALA A 122 10.70 -5.05 0.00
CA ALA A 122 10.60 -5.83 1.24
C ALA A 122 11.80 -6.77 1.42
N ARG A 123 12.26 -7.42 0.34
CA ARG A 123 13.48 -8.24 0.38
C ARG A 123 14.70 -7.45 0.80
N ARG A 124 14.86 -6.24 0.28
CA ARG A 124 15.98 -5.35 0.62
C ARG A 124 15.93 -4.89 2.08
N HIS A 125 14.76 -4.89 2.69
CA HIS A 125 14.59 -4.64 4.12
C HIS A 125 14.85 -5.89 4.99
N GLY A 126 15.19 -7.02 4.38
CA GLY A 126 15.53 -8.24 5.09
C GLY A 126 14.33 -9.08 5.54
N LEU A 127 13.14 -8.81 5.02
CA LEU A 127 11.97 -9.62 5.35
C LEU A 127 12.05 -10.98 4.68
N ALA A 128 11.76 -12.05 5.45
CA ALA A 128 11.73 -13.41 4.93
C ALA A 128 10.38 -13.73 4.26
N ARG A 129 9.32 -13.09 4.74
CA ARG A 129 7.96 -13.26 4.22
C ARG A 129 7.12 -12.06 4.58
N VAL A 130 6.02 -11.88 3.86
CA VAL A 130 5.04 -10.83 4.15
C VAL A 130 3.64 -11.40 4.19
N LEU A 131 2.82 -10.82 5.06
CA LEU A 131 1.40 -11.13 5.18
C LEU A 131 0.58 -10.10 4.40
N ILE A 132 -0.35 -10.59 3.60
CA ILE A 132 -1.38 -9.78 2.97
C ILE A 132 -2.73 -10.26 3.47
N THR A 133 -3.56 -9.35 3.97
CA THR A 133 -4.94 -9.66 4.30
C THR A 133 -5.84 -8.99 3.27
N ALA A 134 -6.89 -9.68 2.86
CA ALA A 134 -7.85 -9.16 1.88
C ALA A 134 -9.25 -9.60 2.26
N ASN A 135 -10.23 -8.71 2.09
CA ASN A 135 -11.63 -9.06 2.27
C ASN A 135 -11.99 -10.26 1.40
N ASN A 136 -12.83 -11.15 1.90
CA ASN A 136 -13.18 -12.40 1.20
C ASN A 136 -13.76 -12.16 -0.20
N ASP A 137 -14.45 -11.05 -0.42
CA ASP A 137 -15.03 -10.68 -1.70
C ASP A 137 -14.10 -9.87 -2.60
N ASN A 138 -12.92 -9.47 -2.10
CA ASN A 138 -11.93 -8.72 -2.88
C ASN A 138 -11.08 -9.68 -3.74
N LYS A 139 -11.70 -10.22 -4.77
CA LYS A 139 -11.07 -11.19 -5.66
C LYS A 139 -9.85 -10.63 -6.39
N ALA A 140 -9.88 -9.34 -6.71
CA ALA A 140 -8.76 -8.68 -7.39
C ALA A 140 -7.50 -8.71 -6.52
N SER A 141 -7.60 -8.31 -5.25
CA SER A 141 -6.48 -8.31 -4.32
C SER A 141 -5.97 -9.72 -4.02
N ILE A 142 -6.88 -10.68 -3.81
CA ILE A 142 -6.52 -12.08 -3.60
C ILE A 142 -5.76 -12.60 -4.82
N GLY A 143 -6.26 -12.34 -6.02
CA GLY A 143 -5.61 -12.75 -7.27
C GLY A 143 -4.22 -12.14 -7.45
N VAL A 144 -4.04 -10.88 -7.11
CA VAL A 144 -2.74 -10.20 -7.16
C VAL A 144 -1.74 -10.87 -6.22
N ALA A 145 -2.14 -11.18 -4.99
CA ALA A 145 -1.28 -11.85 -4.01
C ALA A 145 -0.91 -13.26 -4.48
N LEU A 146 -1.87 -14.05 -4.95
CA LEU A 146 -1.61 -15.39 -5.45
C LEU A 146 -0.71 -15.39 -6.69
N ALA A 147 -0.88 -14.42 -7.60
CA ALA A 147 -0.05 -14.26 -8.78
C ALA A 147 1.41 -13.91 -8.45
N ASN A 148 1.67 -13.41 -7.25
CA ASN A 148 3.00 -13.12 -6.74
C ASN A 148 3.56 -14.20 -5.81
N GLY A 149 3.02 -15.41 -5.88
CA GLY A 149 3.51 -16.56 -5.11
C GLY A 149 2.89 -16.69 -3.72
N GLY A 150 1.77 -16.01 -3.49
CA GLY A 150 1.07 -16.09 -2.22
C GLY A 150 0.47 -17.46 -1.96
N VAL A 151 0.47 -17.87 -0.69
CA VAL A 151 -0.15 -19.10 -0.21
C VAL A 151 -1.18 -18.72 0.85
N ILE A 152 -2.42 -19.18 0.69
CA ILE A 152 -3.48 -18.93 1.65
C ILE A 152 -3.22 -19.77 2.90
N GLU A 153 -3.01 -19.10 4.05
CA GLU A 153 -2.86 -19.78 5.33
C GLU A 153 -4.23 -20.17 5.90
N ARG A 154 -5.17 -19.21 5.86
CA ARG A 154 -6.52 -19.41 6.37
C ARG A 154 -7.49 -18.38 5.79
N VAL A 155 -8.77 -18.69 5.92
CA VAL A 155 -9.87 -17.79 5.55
C VAL A 155 -10.77 -17.66 6.77
N SER A 156 -10.96 -16.42 7.25
CA SER A 156 -11.91 -16.14 8.32
C SER A 156 -13.27 -15.78 7.73
N GLU A 157 -14.23 -15.39 8.58
CA GLU A 157 -15.54 -14.94 8.11
C GLU A 157 -15.43 -13.69 7.22
N GLU A 158 -14.38 -12.88 7.40
CA GLU A 158 -14.25 -11.60 6.71
C GLU A 158 -13.05 -11.53 5.76
N GLU A 159 -11.95 -12.25 6.04
CA GLU A 159 -10.69 -12.05 5.34
C GLU A 159 -9.97 -13.34 4.95
N HIS A 160 -9.21 -13.22 3.85
CA HIS A 160 -8.15 -14.18 3.49
C HIS A 160 -6.83 -13.71 4.09
N TYR A 161 -6.05 -14.67 4.58
CA TYR A 161 -4.70 -14.44 5.12
C TYR A 161 -3.70 -15.15 4.22
N ILE A 162 -2.89 -14.36 3.50
CA ILE A 162 -2.03 -14.85 2.43
C ILE A 162 -0.59 -14.48 2.76
N TRP A 163 0.28 -15.49 2.81
CA TRP A 163 1.71 -15.27 3.03
C TRP A 163 2.47 -15.41 1.72
N ILE A 164 3.41 -14.50 1.49
CA ILE A 164 4.34 -14.56 0.38
C ILE A 164 5.75 -14.71 0.95
N THR A 165 6.43 -15.81 0.58
CA THR A 165 7.83 -16.03 0.92
C THR A 165 8.71 -15.22 -0.03
N LEU A 166 9.70 -14.52 0.54
CA LEU A 166 10.59 -13.63 -0.22
C LEU A 166 11.93 -14.27 -0.55
#